data_5fe0bcceea054483cf2bd7dbbb73bbff
#
_entry.id   5fe0bcceea054483cf2bd7dbbb73bbff
#
_cell.length_a   1.000
_cell.length_b   1.000
_cell.length_c   1.000
_cell.angle_alpha   90.00
_cell.angle_beta   90.00
_cell.angle_gamma   90.00
#
_symmetry.space_group_name_H-M   'P 1'
#
loop_
_entity.id
_entity.type
_entity.pdbx_description
1 polymer ?
#
loop_
_entity_poly.entity_id
_entity_poly.type
_entity_poly.pdbx_seq_one_letter_code
_entity_poly.pdbx_strand_id
1 'polypeptide(L)'
;LLYSQNENVDLLIQEYIKTDGDIRVIVLGGKILAAMKRSVVEGDFRSNVSQGAKVKEYPLTELEVEQCLLASKAIDGTWTAVDFIPSKNPKKDPPYILEVNHSPGTEGIEEASGKNIVKQVVDYFANSENRYPVPTQCGHREVVNIHPFGEIIAKFDTGNGVYSVLH
;
A
#
# COMPACT_ATOMS: atom_id res chain seq x y z
N LEU A 1 23.26 -13.00 18.88
CA LEU A 1 24.58 -12.36 18.61
C LEU A 1 24.43 -10.98 17.98
N LEU A 2 23.45 -10.70 17.08
CA LEU A 2 23.19 -9.34 16.53
C LEU A 2 22.60 -8.38 17.59
N TYR A 3 21.80 -8.92 18.52
CA TYR A 3 21.13 -8.14 19.55
C TYR A 3 22.11 -7.58 20.61
N SER A 4 23.24 -8.24 20.81
CA SER A 4 24.23 -7.85 21.82
C SER A 4 25.17 -6.72 21.38
N GLN A 5 25.10 -6.28 20.12
CA GLN A 5 26.01 -5.28 19.57
C GLN A 5 25.38 -3.91 19.29
N ASN A 6 24.03 -3.78 19.35
CA ASN A 6 23.31 -2.51 19.12
C ASN A 6 22.07 -2.45 20.01
N GLU A 7 22.14 -1.69 21.09
CA GLU A 7 21.06 -1.51 22.07
C GLU A 7 19.82 -0.73 21.53
N ASN A 8 19.84 -0.26 20.26
CA ASN A 8 18.78 0.56 19.64
C ASN A 8 18.27 0.00 18.32
N VAL A 9 18.26 -1.32 18.14
CA VAL A 9 17.69 -1.95 16.93
C VAL A 9 16.35 -2.59 17.27
N ASP A 10 15.29 -2.01 16.75
CA ASP A 10 13.98 -2.65 16.76
C ASP A 10 13.97 -3.84 15.81
N LEU A 11 13.67 -5.03 16.32
CA LEU A 11 13.60 -6.26 15.55
C LEU A 11 12.15 -6.69 15.42
N LEU A 12 11.69 -6.88 14.18
CA LEU A 12 10.42 -7.52 13.87
C LEU A 12 10.68 -9.00 13.57
N ILE A 13 10.10 -9.88 14.39
CA ILE A 13 10.18 -11.33 14.20
C ILE A 13 8.81 -11.83 13.71
N GLN A 14 8.79 -12.46 12.54
CA GLN A 14 7.58 -12.99 11.91
C GLN A 14 7.74 -14.46 11.57
N GLU A 15 6.63 -15.19 11.49
CA GLU A 15 6.61 -16.55 10.96
C GLU A 15 7.10 -16.56 9.50
N TYR A 16 7.98 -17.47 9.16
CA TYR A 16 8.41 -17.66 7.78
C TYR A 16 7.40 -18.51 7.02
N ILE A 17 6.73 -17.92 6.06
CA ILE A 17 5.81 -18.61 5.15
C ILE A 17 6.57 -19.05 3.90
N LYS A 18 6.74 -20.39 3.74
CA LYS A 18 7.40 -20.93 2.55
C LYS A 18 6.54 -20.67 1.31
N THR A 19 7.12 -19.99 0.33
CA THR A 19 6.45 -19.61 -0.93
C THR A 19 7.43 -19.66 -2.09
N ASP A 20 6.91 -19.73 -3.32
CA ASP A 20 7.64 -19.60 -4.58
C ASP A 20 7.56 -18.18 -5.15
N GLY A 21 7.04 -17.24 -4.36
CA GLY A 21 6.89 -15.84 -4.71
C GLY A 21 5.72 -15.23 -3.97
N ASP A 22 5.47 -13.96 -4.26
CA ASP A 22 4.36 -13.20 -3.72
C ASP A 22 3.51 -12.59 -4.85
N ILE A 23 2.35 -12.09 -4.47
CA ILE A 23 1.41 -11.45 -5.38
C ILE A 23 1.33 -9.98 -5.03
N ARG A 24 1.51 -9.12 -6.03
CA ARG A 24 1.24 -7.69 -5.94
C ARG A 24 -0.06 -7.34 -6.66
N VAL A 25 -0.93 -6.63 -6.00
CA VAL A 25 -2.23 -6.19 -6.52
C VAL A 25 -2.32 -4.68 -6.47
N ILE A 26 -2.62 -4.04 -7.59
CA ILE A 26 -2.88 -2.60 -7.63
C ILE A 26 -4.36 -2.33 -7.41
N VAL A 27 -4.65 -1.50 -6.42
CA VAL A 27 -6.00 -1.00 -6.10
C VAL A 27 -6.06 0.49 -6.38
N LEU A 28 -7.12 0.94 -7.04
CA LEU A 28 -7.40 2.34 -7.33
C LEU A 28 -8.89 2.63 -7.13
N GLY A 29 -9.21 3.58 -6.24
CA GLY A 29 -10.59 3.98 -5.98
C GLY A 29 -11.50 2.83 -5.58
N GLY A 30 -10.99 1.87 -4.78
CA GLY A 30 -11.71 0.69 -4.35
C GLY A 30 -11.92 -0.38 -5.43
N LYS A 31 -11.15 -0.32 -6.53
CA LYS A 31 -11.20 -1.32 -7.62
C LYS A 31 -9.81 -1.88 -7.89
N ILE A 32 -9.75 -3.16 -8.21
CA ILE A 32 -8.51 -3.80 -8.64
C ILE A 32 -8.25 -3.48 -10.11
N LEU A 33 -7.06 -2.96 -10.41
CA LEU A 33 -6.62 -2.68 -11.78
C LEU A 33 -5.90 -3.87 -12.38
N ALA A 34 -4.98 -4.47 -11.65
CA ALA A 34 -4.16 -5.60 -12.08
C ALA A 34 -3.59 -6.35 -10.88
N ALA A 35 -3.17 -7.59 -11.13
CA ALA A 35 -2.41 -8.40 -10.19
C ALA A 35 -1.28 -9.12 -10.91
N MET A 36 -0.11 -9.23 -10.25
CA MET A 36 1.03 -9.97 -10.77
C MET A 36 1.64 -10.87 -9.71
N LYS A 37 2.17 -12.00 -10.14
CA LYS A 37 3.06 -12.84 -9.35
C LYS A 37 4.49 -12.41 -9.59
N ARG A 38 5.26 -12.21 -8.51
CA ARG A 38 6.71 -12.05 -8.51
C ARG A 38 7.34 -13.34 -8.04
N SER A 39 8.15 -13.98 -8.86
CA SER A 39 8.81 -15.24 -8.49
C SER A 39 10.07 -14.95 -7.68
N VAL A 40 10.37 -15.80 -6.69
CA VAL A 40 11.61 -15.73 -5.92
C VAL A 40 12.80 -16.04 -6.86
N VAL A 41 13.87 -15.26 -6.76
CA VAL A 41 15.14 -15.55 -7.43
C VAL A 41 15.88 -16.61 -6.64
N GLU A 42 16.45 -17.60 -7.31
CA GLU A 42 17.18 -18.69 -6.66
C GLU A 42 18.35 -18.13 -5.83
N GLY A 43 18.36 -18.43 -4.52
CA GLY A 43 19.36 -17.95 -3.57
C GLY A 43 18.98 -16.67 -2.81
N ASP A 44 17.85 -16.01 -3.12
CA ASP A 44 17.31 -14.89 -2.34
C ASP A 44 15.89 -15.21 -1.85
N PHE A 45 15.57 -14.78 -0.63
CA PHE A 45 14.21 -14.89 -0.08
C PHE A 45 13.30 -13.71 -0.50
N ARG A 46 13.84 -12.73 -1.24
CA ARG A 46 13.12 -11.52 -1.67
C ARG A 46 12.68 -11.66 -3.12
N SER A 47 11.45 -11.25 -3.40
CA SER A 47 10.82 -11.27 -4.73
C SER A 47 10.74 -9.89 -5.38
N ASN A 48 11.81 -9.07 -5.23
CA ASN A 48 11.82 -7.72 -5.79
C ASN A 48 12.09 -7.72 -7.30
N VAL A 49 11.19 -7.08 -8.07
CA VAL A 49 11.33 -6.91 -9.53
C VAL A 49 12.63 -6.18 -9.91
N SER A 50 13.05 -5.20 -9.11
CA SER A 50 14.32 -4.49 -9.29
C SER A 50 15.57 -5.39 -9.25
N GLN A 51 15.45 -6.62 -8.77
CA GLN A 51 16.51 -7.62 -8.68
C GLN A 51 16.37 -8.74 -9.73
N GLY A 52 15.53 -8.55 -10.75
CA GLY A 52 15.37 -9.49 -11.86
C GLY A 52 14.37 -10.61 -11.59
N ALA A 53 13.47 -10.46 -10.63
CA ALA A 53 12.37 -11.40 -10.44
C ALA A 53 11.49 -11.46 -11.70
N LYS A 54 11.15 -12.67 -12.13
CA LYS A 54 10.20 -12.85 -13.24
C LYS A 54 8.79 -12.50 -12.79
N VAL A 55 8.12 -11.68 -13.57
CA VAL A 55 6.74 -11.27 -13.31
C VAL A 55 5.80 -11.92 -14.33
N LYS A 56 4.58 -12.23 -13.89
CA LYS A 56 3.49 -12.69 -14.75
C LYS A 56 2.16 -12.27 -14.17
N GLU A 57 1.16 -12.08 -15.03
CA GLU A 57 -0.21 -11.83 -14.59
C GLU A 57 -0.71 -12.95 -13.67
N TYR A 58 -1.47 -12.56 -12.63
CA TYR A 58 -2.02 -13.47 -11.64
C TYR A 58 -3.54 -13.36 -11.58
N PRO A 59 -4.28 -14.47 -11.82
CA PRO A 59 -5.74 -14.47 -11.67
C PRO A 59 -6.11 -14.58 -10.19
N LEU A 60 -6.69 -13.51 -9.65
CA LEU A 60 -7.16 -13.48 -8.27
C LEU A 60 -8.42 -14.31 -8.07
N THR A 61 -8.52 -14.98 -6.93
CA THR A 61 -9.78 -15.56 -6.45
C THR A 61 -10.67 -14.45 -5.85
N GLU A 62 -11.97 -14.73 -5.67
CA GLU A 62 -12.91 -13.79 -5.06
C GLU A 62 -12.47 -13.40 -3.63
N LEU A 63 -11.97 -14.37 -2.85
CA LEU A 63 -11.49 -14.13 -1.50
C LEU A 63 -10.24 -13.24 -1.49
N GLU A 64 -9.29 -13.44 -2.40
CA GLU A 64 -8.11 -12.59 -2.53
C GLU A 64 -8.47 -11.17 -2.94
N VAL A 65 -9.45 -11.00 -3.86
CA VAL A 65 -10.00 -9.69 -4.23
C VAL A 65 -10.56 -8.99 -3.01
N GLU A 66 -11.42 -9.65 -2.25
CA GLU A 66 -12.04 -9.10 -1.04
C GLU A 66 -10.97 -8.67 -0.03
N GLN A 67 -10.00 -9.53 0.27
CA GLN A 67 -8.94 -9.23 1.24
C GLN A 67 -8.05 -8.06 0.79
N CYS A 68 -7.72 -7.96 -0.48
CA CYS A 68 -6.95 -6.82 -1.01
C CYS A 68 -7.73 -5.50 -0.90
N LEU A 69 -9.03 -5.50 -1.20
CA LEU A 69 -9.86 -4.30 -1.06
C LEU A 69 -10.01 -3.90 0.40
N LEU A 70 -10.19 -4.85 1.32
CA LEU A 70 -10.24 -4.60 2.76
C LEU A 70 -8.91 -4.04 3.28
N ALA A 71 -7.77 -4.61 2.85
CA ALA A 71 -6.45 -4.14 3.25
C ALA A 71 -6.18 -2.69 2.77
N SER A 72 -6.51 -2.38 1.51
CA SER A 72 -6.41 -1.02 0.97
C SER A 72 -7.30 -0.03 1.73
N LYS A 73 -8.54 -0.44 2.04
CA LYS A 73 -9.48 0.36 2.81
C LYS A 73 -9.02 0.60 4.25
N ALA A 74 -8.36 -0.37 4.87
CA ALA A 74 -7.89 -0.26 6.25
C ALA A 74 -6.89 0.89 6.48
N ILE A 75 -6.18 1.32 5.43
CA ILE A 75 -5.27 2.49 5.46
C ILE A 75 -5.88 3.71 4.78
N ASP A 76 -7.18 3.69 4.47
CA ASP A 76 -7.88 4.74 3.71
C ASP A 76 -7.20 5.05 2.36
N GLY A 77 -6.68 4.02 1.71
CA GLY A 77 -5.85 4.15 0.52
C GLY A 77 -6.68 4.26 -0.76
N THR A 78 -6.55 5.38 -1.48
CA THR A 78 -7.18 5.56 -2.80
C THR A 78 -6.39 4.85 -3.90
N TRP A 79 -5.06 4.92 -3.86
CA TRP A 79 -4.15 4.23 -4.77
C TRP A 79 -3.09 3.48 -3.98
N THR A 80 -3.17 2.16 -4.02
CA THR A 80 -2.28 1.30 -3.22
C THR A 80 -1.81 0.09 -4.00
N ALA A 81 -0.71 -0.50 -3.55
CA ALA A 81 -0.40 -1.89 -3.83
C ALA A 81 -0.54 -2.72 -2.57
N VAL A 82 -1.21 -3.85 -2.69
CA VAL A 82 -1.29 -4.87 -1.64
C VAL A 82 -0.42 -6.04 -2.05
N ASP A 83 0.55 -6.38 -1.21
CA ASP A 83 1.43 -7.52 -1.40
C ASP A 83 1.01 -8.65 -0.47
N PHE A 84 0.87 -9.86 -1.00
CA PHE A 84 0.46 -11.02 -0.22
C PHE A 84 1.08 -12.35 -0.68
N ILE A 85 1.14 -13.32 0.21
CA ILE A 85 1.43 -14.71 -0.12
C ILE A 85 0.10 -15.48 -0.21
N PRO A 86 -0.19 -16.20 -1.31
CA PRO A 86 -1.38 -17.02 -1.42
C PRO A 86 -1.41 -18.09 -0.32
N SER A 87 -2.60 -18.36 0.22
CA SER A 87 -2.77 -19.53 1.08
C SER A 87 -2.62 -20.83 0.30
N LYS A 88 -2.48 -21.95 1.01
CA LYS A 88 -2.43 -23.28 0.37
C LYS A 88 -3.73 -23.63 -0.36
N ASN A 89 -4.83 -23.02 0.04
CA ASN A 89 -6.15 -23.20 -0.56
C ASN A 89 -6.83 -21.84 -0.77
N PRO A 90 -6.43 -21.08 -1.82
CA PRO A 90 -6.85 -19.68 -2.01
C PRO A 90 -8.36 -19.47 -2.18
N LYS A 91 -9.12 -20.55 -2.48
CA LYS A 91 -10.59 -20.48 -2.58
C LYS A 91 -11.30 -20.60 -1.23
N LYS A 92 -10.62 -21.03 -0.18
CA LYS A 92 -11.21 -21.28 1.14
C LYS A 92 -10.53 -20.48 2.24
N ASP A 93 -9.23 -20.29 2.13
CA ASP A 93 -8.42 -19.67 3.16
C ASP A 93 -7.91 -18.31 2.67
N PRO A 94 -7.95 -17.25 3.50
CA PRO A 94 -7.46 -15.93 3.13
C PRO A 94 -5.96 -15.93 2.85
N PRO A 95 -5.47 -15.02 2.01
CA PRO A 95 -4.04 -14.83 1.79
C PRO A 95 -3.36 -14.24 3.02
N TYR A 96 -2.04 -14.38 3.08
CA TYR A 96 -1.21 -13.72 4.10
C TYR A 96 -0.78 -12.35 3.56
N ILE A 97 -1.43 -11.28 4.03
CA ILE A 97 -1.07 -9.91 3.65
C ILE A 97 0.30 -9.57 4.25
N LEU A 98 1.22 -9.13 3.41
CA LEU A 98 2.57 -8.73 3.80
C LEU A 98 2.67 -7.24 4.07
N GLU A 99 2.22 -6.44 3.10
CA GLU A 99 2.26 -4.97 3.20
C GLU A 99 1.21 -4.30 2.31
N VAL A 100 0.90 -3.05 2.62
CA VAL A 100 0.10 -2.16 1.79
C VAL A 100 0.87 -0.87 1.54
N ASN A 101 1.23 -0.62 0.28
CA ASN A 101 2.00 0.54 -0.15
C ASN A 101 1.10 1.62 -0.73
N HIS A 102 1.25 2.87 -0.30
CA HIS A 102 0.47 4.03 -0.78
C HIS A 102 1.08 4.73 -2.01
N SER A 103 2.26 4.35 -2.44
CA SER A 103 2.94 4.90 -3.63
C SER A 103 3.63 3.79 -4.41
N PRO A 104 2.85 2.86 -5.00
CA PRO A 104 3.42 1.69 -5.64
C PRO A 104 4.11 2.02 -6.96
N GLY A 105 5.26 1.37 -7.22
CA GLY A 105 5.82 1.29 -8.57
C GLY A 105 4.93 0.44 -9.48
N THR A 106 4.83 0.82 -10.75
CA THR A 106 3.89 0.22 -11.71
C THR A 106 4.58 -0.58 -12.81
N GLU A 107 5.89 -0.42 -13.02
CA GLU A 107 6.63 -1.00 -14.14
C GLU A 107 6.43 -2.51 -14.29
N GLY A 108 6.70 -3.28 -13.23
CA GLY A 108 6.58 -4.74 -13.30
C GLY A 108 5.15 -5.23 -13.53
N ILE A 109 4.15 -4.54 -13.01
CA ILE A 109 2.75 -4.95 -13.19
C ILE A 109 2.20 -4.52 -14.56
N GLU A 110 2.70 -3.42 -15.13
CA GLU A 110 2.40 -3.03 -16.51
C GLU A 110 3.00 -4.04 -17.48
N GLU A 111 4.24 -4.49 -17.26
CA GLU A 111 4.87 -5.56 -18.02
C GLU A 111 4.06 -6.87 -17.94
N ALA A 112 3.69 -7.29 -16.73
CA ALA A 112 2.99 -8.55 -16.51
C ALA A 112 1.56 -8.57 -17.08
N SER A 113 0.84 -7.46 -17.00
CA SER A 113 -0.58 -7.37 -17.35
C SER A 113 -0.84 -6.80 -18.75
N GLY A 114 0.15 -6.14 -19.36
CA GLY A 114 -0.02 -5.39 -20.61
C GLY A 114 -0.90 -4.15 -20.48
N LYS A 115 -1.27 -3.74 -19.28
CA LYS A 115 -2.14 -2.59 -19.00
C LYS A 115 -1.30 -1.35 -18.71
N ASN A 116 -1.73 -0.19 -19.21
CA ASN A 116 -1.15 1.10 -18.82
C ASN A 116 -1.78 1.55 -17.51
N ILE A 117 -1.16 1.18 -16.39
CA ILE A 117 -1.62 1.49 -15.04
C ILE A 117 -1.45 2.98 -14.75
N VAL A 118 -0.33 3.57 -15.13
CA VAL A 118 -0.05 5.00 -14.95
C VAL A 118 -1.15 5.84 -15.59
N LYS A 119 -1.55 5.51 -16.83
CA LYS A 119 -2.64 6.23 -17.51
C LYS A 119 -3.95 6.15 -16.73
N GLN A 120 -4.31 4.96 -16.23
CA GLN A 120 -5.55 4.78 -15.47
C GLN A 120 -5.54 5.59 -14.16
N VAL A 121 -4.39 5.67 -13.49
CA VAL A 121 -4.22 6.48 -12.28
C VAL A 121 -4.35 7.98 -12.60
N VAL A 122 -3.70 8.44 -13.67
CA VAL A 122 -3.80 9.85 -14.12
C VAL A 122 -5.23 10.19 -14.48
N ASP A 123 -5.91 9.35 -15.28
CA ASP A 123 -7.31 9.55 -15.68
C ASP A 123 -8.24 9.60 -14.45
N TYR A 124 -8.01 8.72 -13.47
CA TYR A 124 -8.79 8.70 -12.25
C TYR A 124 -8.69 10.03 -11.48
N PHE A 125 -7.47 10.52 -11.25
CA PHE A 125 -7.26 11.77 -10.53
C PHE A 125 -7.47 13.03 -11.39
N ALA A 126 -7.52 12.90 -12.72
CA ALA A 126 -7.95 14.00 -13.60
C ALA A 126 -9.43 14.36 -13.39
N ASN A 127 -10.27 13.36 -13.02
CA ASN A 127 -11.64 13.63 -12.64
C ASN A 127 -11.70 14.30 -11.25
N SER A 128 -12.25 15.52 -11.19
CA SER A 128 -12.36 16.28 -9.94
C SER A 128 -13.22 15.60 -8.87
N GLU A 129 -14.18 14.77 -9.25
CA GLU A 129 -15.03 14.01 -8.33
C GLU A 129 -14.27 12.96 -7.53
N ASN A 130 -13.13 12.47 -8.07
CA ASN A 130 -12.28 11.49 -7.41
C ASN A 130 -11.21 12.13 -6.51
N ARG A 131 -11.13 13.44 -6.48
CA ARG A 131 -10.15 14.16 -5.66
C ARG A 131 -10.74 14.43 -4.28
N TYR A 132 -9.92 14.34 -3.28
CA TYR A 132 -10.26 14.97 -2.01
C TYR A 132 -10.49 16.46 -2.27
N PRO A 133 -11.48 17.09 -1.61
CA PRO A 133 -11.65 18.53 -1.72
C PRO A 133 -10.31 19.20 -1.46
N VAL A 134 -9.90 20.08 -2.39
CA VAL A 134 -8.66 20.84 -2.20
C VAL A 134 -8.81 21.54 -0.86
N PRO A 135 -7.88 21.34 0.10
CA PRO A 135 -7.96 22.01 1.36
C PRO A 135 -8.10 23.52 1.09
N THR A 136 -9.02 24.19 1.75
CA THR A 136 -9.11 25.62 1.76
C THR A 136 -7.71 26.16 2.03
N GLN A 137 -7.23 27.12 1.22
CA GLN A 137 -5.94 27.75 1.51
C GLN A 137 -5.98 28.25 2.94
N CYS A 138 -5.11 27.73 3.79
CA CYS A 138 -4.99 28.18 5.15
C CYS A 138 -3.65 28.92 5.33
N GLY A 139 -3.65 29.97 6.15
CA GLY A 139 -2.43 30.63 6.57
C GLY A 139 -1.60 29.75 7.52
N HIS A 140 -0.42 30.23 7.85
CA HIS A 140 0.46 29.55 8.81
C HIS A 140 -0.20 29.39 10.20
N ARG A 141 -1.14 30.30 10.54
CA ARG A 141 -1.97 30.23 11.74
C ARG A 141 -3.39 30.58 11.39
N GLU A 142 -4.32 29.76 11.81
CA GLU A 142 -5.76 29.94 11.57
C GLU A 142 -6.55 29.60 12.83
N VAL A 143 -7.72 30.21 12.96
CA VAL A 143 -8.69 29.81 13.95
C VAL A 143 -9.43 28.59 13.42
N VAL A 144 -9.34 27.48 14.12
CA VAL A 144 -10.02 26.23 13.77
C VAL A 144 -10.94 25.80 14.91
N ASN A 145 -12.10 25.24 14.58
CA ASN A 145 -13.01 24.69 15.58
C ASN A 145 -12.79 23.18 15.68
N ILE A 146 -12.35 22.73 16.85
CA ILE A 146 -12.10 21.30 17.12
C ILE A 146 -13.07 20.83 18.21
N HIS A 147 -14.02 20.01 17.84
CA HIS A 147 -14.93 19.39 18.80
C HIS A 147 -14.17 18.37 19.69
N PRO A 148 -14.36 18.38 21.04
CA PRO A 148 -15.26 19.22 21.83
C PRO A 148 -14.62 20.52 22.35
N PHE A 149 -13.42 20.87 21.94
CA PHE A 149 -12.58 21.93 22.55
C PHE A 149 -12.96 23.34 22.09
N GLY A 150 -13.76 23.48 21.02
CA GLY A 150 -14.16 24.77 20.48
C GLY A 150 -13.11 25.41 19.55
N GLU A 151 -13.08 26.74 19.50
CA GLU A 151 -12.15 27.51 18.66
C GLU A 151 -10.77 27.57 19.29
N ILE A 152 -9.77 27.20 18.52
CA ILE A 152 -8.35 27.30 18.89
C ILE A 152 -7.56 27.91 17.73
N ILE A 153 -6.42 28.53 18.04
CA ILE A 153 -5.47 28.97 17.01
C ILE A 153 -4.56 27.77 16.67
N ALA A 154 -4.73 27.20 15.50
CA ALA A 154 -3.89 26.13 14.99
C ALA A 154 -2.74 26.67 14.15
N LYS A 155 -1.54 26.17 14.40
CA LYS A 155 -0.39 26.34 13.52
C LYS A 155 -0.36 25.18 12.51
N PHE A 156 -0.41 25.50 11.22
CA PHE A 156 -0.27 24.50 10.17
C PHE A 156 1.19 24.34 9.80
N ASP A 157 1.72 23.15 9.98
CA ASP A 157 3.11 22.81 9.73
C ASP A 157 3.19 21.61 8.77
N THR A 158 3.66 21.85 7.55
CA THR A 158 3.81 20.81 6.52
C THR A 158 5.02 19.90 6.76
N GLY A 159 5.90 20.26 7.69
CA GLY A 159 7.08 19.46 8.06
C GLY A 159 6.85 18.54 9.26
N ASN A 160 5.67 18.59 9.87
CA ASN A 160 5.35 17.68 10.96
C ASN A 160 5.10 16.27 10.41
N GLY A 161 5.79 15.29 10.98
CA GLY A 161 5.64 13.90 10.59
C GLY A 161 4.26 13.32 10.93
N VAL A 162 4.20 12.17 11.59
CA VAL A 162 2.99 11.35 11.71
C VAL A 162 1.96 11.87 12.73
N TYR A 163 2.28 12.84 13.58
CA TYR A 163 1.42 13.26 14.69
C TYR A 163 1.17 14.77 14.73
N SER A 164 -0.11 15.15 14.84
CA SER A 164 -0.50 16.49 15.25
C SER A 164 -0.63 16.54 16.77
N VAL A 165 0.03 17.50 17.41
CA VAL A 165 -0.01 17.70 18.86
C VAL A 165 -0.81 18.96 19.17
N LEU A 166 -1.84 18.82 20.03
CA LEU A 166 -2.50 19.94 20.69
C LEU A 166 -1.68 20.33 21.91
N HIS A 167 -1.20 21.57 21.95
CA HIS A 167 -0.51 22.16 23.10
C HIS A 167 -1.46 23.06 23.86
#